data_9d77b861448456f106dc82433dc8df67
#
_entry.id   9d77b861448456f106dc82433dc8df67
#
_cell.length_a   1.000
_cell.length_b   1.000
_cell.length_c   1.000
_cell.angle_alpha   90.00
_cell.angle_beta   90.00
_cell.angle_gamma   90.00
#
_symmetry.space_group_name_H-M   'P 1'
#
loop_
_entity.id
_entity.type
_entity.pdbx_description
1 polymer ?
#
loop_
_entity_poly.entity_id
_entity_poly.type
_entity_poly.pdbx_seq_one_letter_code
_entity_poly.pdbx_strand_id
1 'polypeptide(L)'
;MIRRSKSQMFSYDQLFQAYQKDKFVLDFFQDPAVVSSLQVVSSNDNWGPLNIKPSSVMAELVSCSVTSMEFFDRLQDQGIVRESGSIRKCFDEYYEDFVISDELRKVLLLEEAETYPIFSDADRNEFIFLIFKHLCLGGQVCQYEDDINPYLETTKIIYKDLISVHKDPSTKKLQVGSVVLKVSAQDEEGALVYPSLSPHDQSFAYMCISPLKRHVYVWSHSWS
;
A
#
# COMPACT_ATOMS: atom_id res chain seq x y z
N MET A 1 4.49 7.39 -10.28
CA MET A 1 4.11 7.17 -8.87
C MET A 1 4.56 8.31 -7.94
N ILE A 2 5.81 8.74 -7.96
CA ILE A 2 6.37 9.69 -6.98
C ILE A 2 5.59 11.04 -6.89
N ARG A 3 5.06 11.57 -7.99
CA ARG A 3 4.34 12.86 -7.99
C ARG A 3 2.92 12.79 -7.42
N ARG A 4 2.31 11.60 -7.32
CA ARG A 4 0.92 11.40 -6.88
C ARG A 4 0.81 10.48 -5.67
N SER A 5 1.93 10.15 -5.05
CA SER A 5 1.98 9.40 -3.79
C SER A 5 2.49 10.30 -2.68
N LYS A 6 1.87 10.24 -1.52
CA LYS A 6 2.22 11.02 -0.35
C LYS A 6 2.09 10.19 0.93
N SER A 7 3.02 10.41 1.85
CA SER A 7 2.92 9.90 3.21
C SER A 7 2.85 11.07 4.18
N GLN A 8 1.92 11.02 5.13
CA GLN A 8 1.76 12.01 6.19
C GLN A 8 1.59 11.32 7.53
N MET A 9 2.18 11.89 8.56
CA MET A 9 2.10 11.39 9.92
C MET A 9 1.21 12.30 10.78
N PHE A 10 0.36 11.65 11.60
CA PHE A 10 -0.50 12.31 12.57
C PHE A 10 -0.32 11.65 13.93
N SER A 11 -0.44 12.42 14.99
CA SER A 11 -0.53 11.92 16.36
C SER A 11 -1.99 11.83 16.77
N TYR A 12 -2.31 10.91 17.68
CA TYR A 12 -3.66 10.78 18.23
C TYR A 12 -3.62 10.47 19.74
N ASP A 13 -4.64 10.89 20.46
CA ASP A 13 -4.72 10.72 21.91
C ASP A 13 -5.66 9.60 22.35
N GLN A 14 -6.67 9.26 21.53
CA GLN A 14 -7.63 8.21 21.83
C GLN A 14 -6.99 6.81 21.81
N LEU A 15 -7.54 5.87 22.57
CA LEU A 15 -7.07 4.49 22.55
C LEU A 15 -7.54 3.81 21.27
N PHE A 16 -6.58 3.31 20.47
CA PHE A 16 -6.93 2.46 19.31
C PHE A 16 -7.32 1.06 19.78
N GLN A 17 -8.47 0.59 19.28
CA GLN A 17 -9.00 -0.77 19.51
C GLN A 17 -9.40 -1.36 18.16
N ALA A 18 -8.82 -2.50 17.79
CA ALA A 18 -9.01 -3.10 16.48
C ALA A 18 -10.47 -3.42 16.13
N TYR A 19 -11.30 -3.77 17.13
CA TYR A 19 -12.73 -4.02 16.93
C TYR A 19 -13.57 -2.75 16.72
N GLN A 20 -12.99 -1.57 16.95
CA GLN A 20 -13.60 -0.25 16.71
C GLN A 20 -12.88 0.50 15.58
N LYS A 21 -12.19 -0.22 14.69
CA LYS A 21 -11.40 0.38 13.62
C LYS A 21 -12.20 1.36 12.76
N ASP A 22 -13.44 1.03 12.41
CA ASP A 22 -14.27 1.88 11.54
C ASP A 22 -14.59 3.21 12.22
N LYS A 23 -14.93 3.16 13.51
CA LYS A 23 -15.15 4.38 14.30
C LYS A 23 -13.86 5.20 14.41
N PHE A 24 -12.73 4.55 14.71
CA PHE A 24 -11.44 5.24 14.80
C PHE A 24 -11.08 5.94 13.50
N VAL A 25 -11.27 5.28 12.35
CA VAL A 25 -10.98 5.84 11.03
C VAL A 25 -11.94 7.00 10.72
N LEU A 26 -13.22 6.87 11.05
CA LEU A 26 -14.17 7.96 10.85
C LEU A 26 -13.81 9.18 11.71
N ASP A 27 -13.56 8.97 13.01
CA ASP A 27 -13.16 10.03 13.94
C ASP A 27 -11.87 10.73 13.43
N PHE A 28 -10.91 9.97 12.91
CA PHE A 28 -9.68 10.49 12.32
C PHE A 28 -9.98 11.41 11.11
N PHE A 29 -10.78 10.95 10.16
CA PHE A 29 -11.11 11.75 8.97
C PHE A 29 -12.00 12.95 9.28
N GLN A 30 -12.71 12.94 10.42
CA GLN A 30 -13.55 14.05 10.87
C GLN A 30 -12.81 15.04 11.79
N ASP A 31 -11.58 14.74 12.20
CA ASP A 31 -10.76 15.65 13.01
C ASP A 31 -10.44 16.91 12.20
N PRO A 32 -10.70 18.12 12.75
CA PRO A 32 -10.45 19.38 12.04
C PRO A 32 -8.98 19.56 11.60
N ALA A 33 -8.01 19.06 12.38
CA ALA A 33 -6.60 19.14 12.03
C ALA A 33 -6.28 18.23 10.84
N VAL A 34 -6.89 17.04 10.78
CA VAL A 34 -6.76 16.11 9.64
C VAL A 34 -7.43 16.70 8.41
N VAL A 35 -8.69 17.16 8.50
CA VAL A 35 -9.44 17.76 7.39
C VAL A 35 -8.69 18.93 6.75
N SER A 36 -8.02 19.76 7.58
CA SER A 36 -7.28 20.93 7.09
C SER A 36 -5.87 20.64 6.58
N SER A 37 -5.32 19.45 6.84
CA SER A 37 -3.91 19.16 6.53
C SER A 37 -3.67 17.88 5.73
N LEU A 38 -4.56 16.89 5.78
CA LEU A 38 -4.45 15.66 4.98
C LEU A 38 -4.55 16.00 3.51
N GLN A 39 -3.52 15.66 2.77
CA GLN A 39 -3.42 16.05 1.36
C GLN A 39 -4.12 15.04 0.46
N VAL A 40 -4.86 15.56 -0.50
CA VAL A 40 -5.54 14.84 -1.58
C VAL A 40 -5.24 15.52 -2.91
N VAL A 41 -5.25 14.75 -3.99
CA VAL A 41 -5.11 15.33 -5.34
C VAL A 41 -6.46 15.81 -5.80
N SER A 42 -6.54 17.10 -6.15
CA SER A 42 -7.74 17.71 -6.71
C SER A 42 -7.96 17.34 -8.18
N SER A 43 -9.14 17.64 -8.70
CA SER A 43 -9.47 17.48 -10.12
C SER A 43 -8.53 18.21 -11.09
N ASN A 44 -7.78 19.20 -10.60
CA ASN A 44 -6.77 19.95 -11.37
C ASN A 44 -5.35 19.41 -11.19
N ASP A 45 -5.18 18.21 -10.73
CA ASP A 45 -3.89 17.55 -10.48
C ASP A 45 -2.99 18.23 -9.44
N ASN A 46 -3.56 19.06 -8.60
CA ASN A 46 -2.83 19.76 -7.55
C ASN A 46 -3.10 19.13 -6.18
N TRP A 47 -2.05 19.02 -5.36
CA TRP A 47 -2.19 18.65 -3.96
C TRP A 47 -2.83 19.79 -3.17
N GLY A 48 -3.85 19.45 -2.41
CA GLY A 48 -4.51 20.35 -1.48
C GLY A 48 -5.03 19.60 -0.26
N PRO A 49 -5.40 20.30 0.80
CA PRO A 49 -6.00 19.66 1.96
C PRO A 49 -7.37 19.06 1.60
N LEU A 50 -7.77 18.03 2.35
CA LEU A 50 -9.05 17.34 2.14
C LEU A 50 -10.24 18.32 2.17
N ASN A 51 -10.27 19.26 3.13
CA ASN A 51 -11.27 20.35 3.29
C ASN A 51 -12.74 19.91 3.32
N ILE A 52 -13.01 18.62 3.30
CA ILE A 52 -14.36 18.04 3.38
C ILE A 52 -14.36 17.11 4.58
N LYS A 53 -15.43 17.17 5.37
CA LYS A 53 -15.67 16.20 6.44
C LYS A 53 -16.38 14.98 5.84
N PRO A 54 -15.73 13.80 5.78
CA PRO A 54 -16.41 12.61 5.30
C PRO A 54 -17.56 12.22 6.22
N SER A 55 -18.63 11.68 5.63
CA SER A 55 -19.77 11.13 6.36
C SER A 55 -19.59 9.63 6.65
N SER A 56 -18.86 8.94 5.77
CA SER A 56 -18.60 7.50 5.90
C SER A 56 -17.18 7.13 5.47
N VAL A 57 -16.72 5.99 5.99
CA VAL A 57 -15.40 5.44 5.66
C VAL A 57 -15.50 3.93 5.43
N MET A 58 -14.63 3.42 4.59
CA MET A 58 -14.35 2.00 4.50
C MET A 58 -12.96 1.76 5.10
N ALA A 59 -12.83 0.73 5.94
CA ALA A 59 -11.58 0.37 6.58
C ALA A 59 -11.41 -1.16 6.60
N GLU A 60 -10.55 -1.66 5.72
CA GLU A 60 -10.25 -3.08 5.58
C GLU A 60 -8.92 -3.39 6.27
N LEU A 61 -8.90 -4.46 7.08
CA LEU A 61 -7.68 -4.90 7.72
C LEU A 61 -6.74 -5.53 6.69
N VAL A 62 -5.49 -5.09 6.68
CA VAL A 62 -4.42 -5.62 5.85
C VAL A 62 -3.46 -6.41 6.73
N SER A 63 -3.11 -7.62 6.31
CA SER A 63 -2.10 -8.43 7.00
C SER A 63 -0.76 -7.72 7.02
N CYS A 64 -0.09 -7.72 8.18
CA CYS A 64 1.21 -7.10 8.35
C CYS A 64 2.03 -7.90 9.39
N SER A 65 2.60 -9.00 8.96
CA SER A 65 3.33 -9.93 9.83
C SER A 65 4.77 -10.16 9.38
N VAL A 66 5.08 -9.91 8.12
CA VAL A 66 6.40 -10.17 7.52
C VAL A 66 7.42 -9.15 8.03
N THR A 67 8.58 -9.64 8.49
CA THR A 67 9.67 -8.82 9.04
C THR A 67 10.99 -8.96 8.27
N SER A 68 11.02 -9.76 7.19
CA SER A 68 12.21 -10.00 6.36
C SER A 68 11.92 -9.84 4.87
N MET A 69 12.88 -9.30 4.13
CA MET A 69 12.85 -9.24 2.66
C MET A 69 13.04 -10.60 1.99
N GLU A 70 13.47 -11.63 2.72
CA GLU A 70 13.50 -13.04 2.26
C GLU A 70 12.14 -13.53 1.76
N PHE A 71 11.08 -12.83 2.14
CA PHE A 71 9.74 -13.01 1.59
C PHE A 71 9.71 -13.02 0.05
N PHE A 72 10.61 -12.28 -0.60
CA PHE A 72 10.70 -12.16 -2.06
C PHE A 72 11.73 -13.09 -2.71
N ASP A 73 12.51 -13.87 -1.95
CA ASP A 73 13.53 -14.78 -2.49
C ASP A 73 12.92 -15.82 -3.45
N ARG A 74 11.66 -16.19 -3.20
CA ARG A 74 10.88 -17.08 -4.07
C ARG A 74 10.80 -16.61 -5.54
N LEU A 75 10.95 -15.31 -5.82
CA LEU A 75 10.99 -14.80 -7.19
C LEU A 75 12.25 -15.28 -7.95
N GLN A 76 13.36 -15.36 -7.24
CA GLN A 76 14.60 -15.92 -7.79
C GLN A 76 14.54 -17.45 -7.84
N ASP A 77 14.08 -18.10 -6.76
CA ASP A 77 13.97 -19.57 -6.66
C ASP A 77 13.09 -20.16 -7.76
N GLN A 78 12.03 -19.47 -8.14
CA GLN A 78 11.11 -19.87 -9.22
C GLN A 78 11.50 -19.32 -10.60
N GLY A 79 12.64 -18.67 -10.67
CA GLY A 79 13.20 -18.19 -11.94
C GLY A 79 12.47 -17.02 -12.61
N ILE A 80 11.64 -16.28 -11.87
CA ILE A 80 11.04 -15.01 -12.33
C ILE A 80 12.15 -13.97 -12.53
N VAL A 81 13.11 -14.00 -11.63
CA VAL A 81 14.30 -13.13 -11.63
C VAL A 81 15.55 -13.99 -11.70
N ARG A 82 16.54 -13.54 -12.42
CA ARG A 82 17.86 -14.19 -12.51
C ARG A 82 18.70 -13.87 -11.27
N GLU A 83 19.75 -14.65 -11.02
CA GLU A 83 20.72 -14.38 -9.95
C GLU A 83 21.33 -12.96 -10.03
N SER A 84 21.42 -12.40 -11.22
CA SER A 84 21.89 -11.03 -11.44
C SER A 84 20.93 -9.93 -11.00
N GLY A 85 19.70 -10.27 -10.61
CA GLY A 85 18.62 -9.31 -10.36
C GLY A 85 17.75 -9.00 -11.57
N SER A 86 18.17 -9.41 -12.79
CA SER A 86 17.43 -9.12 -14.01
C SER A 86 16.09 -9.85 -14.07
N ILE A 87 15.01 -9.12 -14.32
CA ILE A 87 13.67 -9.66 -14.52
C ILE A 87 13.60 -10.37 -15.86
N ARG A 88 13.07 -11.59 -15.91
CA ARG A 88 12.91 -12.33 -17.16
C ARG A 88 11.79 -11.75 -18.00
N LYS A 89 12.06 -11.58 -19.29
CA LYS A 89 11.02 -11.22 -20.27
C LYS A 89 10.20 -12.44 -20.65
N CYS A 90 8.92 -12.20 -20.95
CA CYS A 90 8.00 -13.18 -21.54
C CYS A 90 7.46 -12.65 -22.87
N PHE A 91 6.66 -13.49 -23.57
CA PHE A 91 5.87 -13.00 -24.68
C PHE A 91 4.78 -12.04 -24.16
N ASP A 92 4.45 -11.05 -24.97
CA ASP A 92 3.45 -10.06 -24.60
C ASP A 92 2.09 -10.73 -24.37
N GLU A 93 1.55 -10.47 -23.18
CA GLU A 93 0.22 -10.85 -22.75
C GLU A 93 -0.55 -9.59 -22.35
N TYR A 94 -1.86 -9.66 -22.24
CA TYR A 94 -2.69 -8.50 -21.92
C TYR A 94 -3.48 -8.76 -20.65
N TYR A 95 -3.49 -7.78 -19.77
CA TYR A 95 -4.35 -7.73 -18.60
C TYR A 95 -5.04 -6.37 -18.60
N GLU A 96 -6.35 -6.36 -18.90
CA GLU A 96 -7.09 -5.13 -19.18
C GLU A 96 -6.35 -4.27 -20.24
N ASP A 97 -5.99 -3.05 -19.90
CA ASP A 97 -5.24 -2.12 -20.77
C ASP A 97 -3.72 -2.25 -20.64
N PHE A 98 -3.23 -3.20 -19.82
CA PHE A 98 -1.80 -3.39 -19.62
C PHE A 98 -1.22 -4.43 -20.58
N VAL A 99 -0.08 -4.08 -21.16
CA VAL A 99 0.78 -5.06 -21.84
C VAL A 99 1.79 -5.60 -20.83
N ILE A 100 1.75 -6.91 -20.62
CA ILE A 100 2.65 -7.64 -19.74
C ILE A 100 3.73 -8.27 -20.61
N SER A 101 4.97 -7.80 -20.47
CA SER A 101 6.12 -8.25 -21.26
C SER A 101 7.25 -8.87 -20.40
N ASP A 102 6.97 -9.15 -19.13
CA ASP A 102 7.90 -9.78 -18.21
C ASP A 102 7.22 -10.67 -17.17
N GLU A 103 7.98 -11.65 -16.67
CA GLU A 103 7.51 -12.65 -15.72
C GLU A 103 7.11 -12.04 -14.37
N LEU A 104 7.69 -10.90 -13.96
CA LEU A 104 7.34 -10.26 -12.71
C LEU A 104 5.91 -9.72 -12.75
N ARG A 105 5.55 -8.94 -13.79
CA ARG A 105 4.18 -8.40 -13.93
C ARG A 105 3.19 -9.51 -14.17
N LYS A 106 3.60 -10.58 -14.88
CA LYS A 106 2.81 -11.78 -15.09
C LYS A 106 2.43 -12.43 -13.75
N VAL A 107 3.38 -12.69 -12.86
CA VAL A 107 3.12 -13.28 -11.55
C VAL A 107 2.28 -12.37 -10.63
N LEU A 108 2.34 -11.06 -10.85
CA LEU A 108 1.57 -10.11 -10.04
C LEU A 108 0.10 -9.97 -10.47
N LEU A 109 -0.21 -10.18 -11.75
CA LEU A 109 -1.50 -9.83 -12.35
C LEU A 109 -2.28 -11.00 -12.94
N LEU A 110 -1.61 -11.97 -13.58
CA LEU A 110 -2.29 -13.01 -14.33
C LEU A 110 -2.58 -14.24 -13.46
N GLU A 111 -3.83 -14.35 -12.99
CA GLU A 111 -4.28 -15.45 -12.12
C GLU A 111 -4.15 -16.82 -12.80
N GLU A 112 -4.31 -16.87 -14.13
CA GLU A 112 -4.19 -18.07 -14.95
C GLU A 112 -2.74 -18.50 -15.19
N ALA A 113 -1.74 -17.69 -14.82
CA ALA A 113 -0.34 -18.02 -15.03
C ALA A 113 0.12 -19.10 -14.05
N GLU A 114 0.89 -20.08 -14.55
CA GLU A 114 1.47 -21.15 -13.72
C GLU A 114 2.31 -20.60 -12.55
N THR A 115 2.85 -19.42 -12.70
CA THR A 115 3.68 -18.74 -11.70
C THR A 115 2.88 -17.91 -10.68
N TYR A 116 1.58 -17.70 -10.91
CA TYR A 116 0.74 -16.93 -10.00
C TYR A 116 0.71 -17.48 -8.56
N PRO A 117 0.63 -18.82 -8.33
CA PRO A 117 0.62 -19.40 -7.00
C PRO A 117 1.93 -19.28 -6.21
N ILE A 118 3.01 -18.71 -6.77
CA ILE A 118 4.26 -18.42 -6.05
C ILE A 118 3.98 -17.58 -4.78
N PHE A 119 3.01 -16.66 -4.87
CA PHE A 119 2.46 -15.98 -3.73
C PHE A 119 1.04 -16.50 -3.47
N SER A 120 0.81 -17.06 -2.30
CA SER A 120 -0.53 -17.46 -1.85
C SER A 120 -1.43 -16.22 -1.66
N ASP A 121 -2.74 -16.43 -1.53
CA ASP A 121 -3.67 -15.34 -1.20
C ASP A 121 -3.30 -14.64 0.11
N ALA A 122 -2.80 -15.38 1.09
CA ALA A 122 -2.31 -14.82 2.34
C ALA A 122 -1.08 -13.92 2.12
N ASP A 123 -0.12 -14.37 1.28
CA ASP A 123 1.06 -13.57 0.91
C ASP A 123 0.67 -12.30 0.17
N ARG A 124 -0.33 -12.40 -0.74
CA ARG A 124 -0.83 -11.25 -1.53
C ARG A 124 -1.54 -10.22 -0.68
N ASN A 125 -2.08 -10.61 0.46
CA ASN A 125 -2.69 -9.73 1.45
C ASN A 125 -1.69 -9.13 2.46
N GLU A 126 -0.41 -9.52 2.42
CA GLU A 126 0.61 -8.93 3.27
C GLU A 126 0.97 -7.51 2.80
N PHE A 127 1.05 -6.57 3.73
CA PHE A 127 1.29 -5.16 3.41
C PHE A 127 2.61 -4.95 2.64
N ILE A 128 3.64 -5.71 2.96
CA ILE A 128 4.92 -5.65 2.23
C ILE A 128 4.75 -6.06 0.76
N PHE A 129 3.90 -7.06 0.47
CA PHE A 129 3.57 -7.46 -0.89
C PHE A 129 2.78 -6.37 -1.62
N LEU A 130 1.82 -5.74 -0.95
CA LEU A 130 1.01 -4.65 -1.54
C LEU A 130 1.88 -3.45 -1.89
N ILE A 131 2.83 -3.05 -1.03
CA ILE A 131 3.81 -2.00 -1.36
C ILE A 131 4.59 -2.38 -2.62
N PHE A 132 5.15 -3.59 -2.66
CA PHE A 132 5.91 -4.10 -3.79
C PHE A 132 5.07 -4.11 -5.08
N LYS A 133 3.85 -4.64 -5.02
CA LYS A 133 2.91 -4.66 -6.14
C LYS A 133 2.64 -3.24 -6.68
N HIS A 134 2.34 -2.28 -5.80
CA HIS A 134 2.11 -0.90 -6.20
C HIS A 134 3.33 -0.26 -6.87
N LEU A 135 4.54 -0.56 -6.39
CA LEU A 135 5.77 -0.07 -7.01
C LEU A 135 6.02 -0.69 -8.39
N CYS A 136 5.82 -1.99 -8.53
CA CYS A 136 6.02 -2.69 -9.81
C CYS A 136 4.99 -2.32 -10.88
N LEU A 137 3.74 -2.10 -10.49
CA LEU A 137 2.68 -1.78 -11.42
C LEU A 137 2.57 -0.29 -11.72
N GLY A 138 3.02 0.57 -10.79
CA GLY A 138 3.12 2.03 -10.90
C GLY A 138 2.01 2.71 -11.69
N GLY A 139 2.09 4.04 -11.85
CA GLY A 139 1.17 4.76 -12.71
C GLY A 139 1.64 4.81 -14.18
N GLN A 140 0.92 5.52 -15.04
CA GLN A 140 1.24 5.74 -16.46
C GLN A 140 2.70 6.12 -16.77
N VAL A 141 3.43 6.62 -15.78
CA VAL A 141 4.82 7.04 -15.90
C VAL A 141 5.76 6.05 -15.21
N CYS A 142 5.26 4.90 -14.80
CA CYS A 142 6.12 3.88 -14.24
C CYS A 142 7.03 3.34 -15.34
N GLN A 143 8.26 3.76 -15.28
CA GLN A 143 9.28 3.14 -16.09
C GLN A 143 9.53 1.76 -15.51
N TYR A 144 9.35 0.76 -16.34
CA TYR A 144 9.62 -0.60 -15.99
C TYR A 144 11.12 -0.76 -15.77
N GLU A 145 11.51 -0.99 -14.53
CA GLU A 145 12.86 -1.42 -14.24
C GLU A 145 13.07 -2.83 -14.79
N ASP A 146 14.19 -3.08 -15.44
CA ASP A 146 14.58 -4.40 -15.88
C ASP A 146 15.27 -5.22 -14.78
N ASP A 147 15.55 -4.58 -13.65
CA ASP A 147 16.15 -5.15 -12.45
C ASP A 147 15.20 -5.05 -11.27
N ILE A 148 15.13 -6.11 -10.44
CA ILE A 148 14.22 -6.16 -9.29
C ILE A 148 14.71 -5.33 -8.09
N ASN A 149 16.02 -5.12 -7.95
CA ASN A 149 16.61 -4.52 -6.77
C ASN A 149 16.06 -3.13 -6.44
N PRO A 150 15.85 -2.19 -7.39
CA PRO A 150 15.23 -0.91 -7.11
C PRO A 150 13.84 -1.03 -6.48
N TYR A 151 13.04 -2.01 -6.91
CA TYR A 151 11.74 -2.28 -6.32
C TYR A 151 11.83 -2.80 -4.89
N LEU A 152 12.72 -3.76 -4.64
CA LEU A 152 12.93 -4.34 -3.31
C LEU A 152 13.48 -3.32 -2.32
N GLU A 153 14.47 -2.53 -2.73
CA GLU A 153 15.05 -1.48 -1.90
C GLU A 153 14.00 -0.43 -1.52
N THR A 154 13.23 0.05 -2.51
CA THR A 154 12.17 1.03 -2.28
C THR A 154 11.06 0.46 -1.40
N THR A 155 10.65 -0.80 -1.63
CA THR A 155 9.70 -1.52 -0.77
C THR A 155 10.18 -1.55 0.68
N LYS A 156 11.44 -1.92 0.88
CA LYS A 156 12.06 -1.99 2.22
C LYS A 156 12.09 -0.63 2.92
N ILE A 157 12.41 0.45 2.19
CA ILE A 157 12.43 1.81 2.73
C ILE A 157 11.03 2.21 3.16
N ILE A 158 10.04 2.13 2.27
CA ILE A 158 8.64 2.50 2.57
C ILE A 158 8.12 1.67 3.74
N TYR A 159 8.33 0.36 3.74
CA TYR A 159 7.87 -0.52 4.81
C TYR A 159 8.46 -0.12 6.17
N LYS A 160 9.76 0.17 6.24
CA LYS A 160 10.42 0.62 7.47
C LYS A 160 9.93 1.97 7.97
N ASP A 161 9.59 2.88 7.05
CA ASP A 161 9.11 4.21 7.41
C ASP A 161 7.68 4.17 7.97
N LEU A 162 6.85 3.26 7.45
CA LEU A 162 5.44 3.16 7.82
C LEU A 162 5.18 2.23 9.00
N ILE A 163 5.99 1.17 9.18
CA ILE A 163 5.71 0.08 10.11
C ILE A 163 6.63 0.12 11.31
N SER A 164 6.03 0.06 12.49
CA SER A 164 6.75 -0.08 13.75
C SER A 164 6.94 -1.56 14.08
N VAL A 165 8.17 -1.93 14.42
CA VAL A 165 8.50 -3.27 14.91
C VAL A 165 9.11 -3.17 16.30
N HIS A 166 8.93 -4.21 17.10
CA HIS A 166 9.54 -4.35 18.43
C HIS A 166 10.03 -5.78 18.62
N LYS A 167 10.92 -5.95 19.59
CA LYS A 167 11.35 -7.29 20.01
C LYS A 167 10.42 -7.79 21.10
N ASP A 168 9.91 -8.99 20.91
CA ASP A 168 9.20 -9.69 21.96
C ASP A 168 10.15 -9.92 23.16
N PRO A 169 9.77 -9.55 24.39
CA PRO A 169 10.65 -9.67 25.55
C PRO A 169 11.06 -11.11 25.88
N SER A 170 10.20 -12.08 25.59
CA SER A 170 10.37 -13.50 25.91
C SER A 170 11.11 -14.24 24.81
N THR A 171 10.66 -14.12 23.56
CA THR A 171 11.21 -14.86 22.43
C THR A 171 12.37 -14.17 21.73
N LYS A 172 12.58 -12.88 22.01
CA LYS A 172 13.56 -11.98 21.32
C LYS A 172 13.33 -11.85 19.82
N LYS A 173 12.24 -12.39 19.29
CA LYS A 173 11.87 -12.27 17.87
C LYS A 173 11.30 -10.88 17.58
N LEU A 174 11.52 -10.42 16.35
CA LEU A 174 10.87 -9.21 15.84
C LEU A 174 9.38 -9.48 15.62
N GLN A 175 8.56 -8.55 16.07
CA GLN A 175 7.12 -8.55 15.87
C GLN A 175 6.68 -7.19 15.33
N VAL A 176 5.72 -7.20 14.42
CA VAL A 176 5.08 -5.98 13.95
C VAL A 176 4.15 -5.46 15.03
N GLY A 177 4.33 -4.19 15.36
CA GLY A 177 3.51 -3.48 16.36
C GLY A 177 2.47 -2.54 15.73
N SER A 178 2.46 -2.42 14.41
CA SER A 178 1.50 -1.60 13.67
C SER A 178 0.28 -2.41 13.23
N VAL A 179 -0.87 -1.74 13.17
CA VAL A 179 -2.08 -2.23 12.49
C VAL A 179 -2.22 -1.47 11.18
N VAL A 180 -2.42 -2.19 10.09
CA VAL A 180 -2.56 -1.60 8.76
C VAL A 180 -4.00 -1.75 8.28
N LEU A 181 -4.58 -0.64 7.82
CA LEU A 181 -5.91 -0.57 7.24
C LEU A 181 -5.83 0.02 5.83
N LYS A 182 -6.44 -0.62 4.86
CA LYS A 182 -6.78 0.01 3.58
C LYS A 182 -8.02 0.85 3.78
N VAL A 183 -7.99 2.13 3.39
CA VAL A 183 -9.06 3.07 3.73
C VAL A 183 -9.54 3.84 2.52
N SER A 184 -10.83 4.20 2.54
CA SER A 184 -11.42 5.20 1.66
C SER A 184 -12.48 5.99 2.44
N ALA A 185 -12.81 7.18 1.95
CA ALA A 185 -13.79 8.05 2.59
C ALA A 185 -14.75 8.65 1.56
N GLN A 186 -16.02 8.82 1.98
CA GLN A 186 -17.10 9.33 1.15
C GLN A 186 -17.80 10.50 1.86
N ASP A 187 -18.37 11.40 1.08
CA ASP A 187 -19.22 12.49 1.56
C ASP A 187 -20.66 12.02 1.90
N GLU A 188 -21.53 12.97 2.21
CA GLU A 188 -22.95 12.71 2.53
C GLU A 188 -23.76 12.16 1.34
N GLU A 189 -23.31 12.41 0.12
CA GLU A 189 -23.91 11.94 -1.13
C GLU A 189 -23.38 10.57 -1.55
N GLY A 190 -22.40 10.03 -0.82
CA GLY A 190 -21.72 8.77 -1.13
C GLY A 190 -20.63 8.89 -2.20
N ALA A 191 -20.28 10.11 -2.59
CA ALA A 191 -19.19 10.33 -3.52
C ALA A 191 -17.83 10.16 -2.83
N LEU A 192 -16.88 9.56 -3.54
CA LEU A 192 -15.54 9.31 -3.03
C LEU A 192 -14.80 10.66 -2.88
N VAL A 193 -14.25 10.91 -1.70
CA VAL A 193 -13.45 12.12 -1.41
C VAL A 193 -12.00 11.79 -1.06
N TYR A 194 -11.69 10.52 -0.77
CA TYR A 194 -10.35 10.04 -0.46
C TYR A 194 -10.20 8.54 -0.78
N PRO A 195 -9.07 8.08 -1.36
CA PRO A 195 -7.83 8.79 -1.71
C PRO A 195 -7.92 9.59 -3.02
N SER A 196 -8.95 9.43 -3.80
CA SER A 196 -9.19 10.06 -5.10
C SER A 196 -10.66 10.39 -5.25
N LEU A 197 -11.00 11.29 -6.16
CA LEU A 197 -12.39 11.69 -6.43
C LEU A 197 -13.15 10.68 -7.31
N SER A 198 -12.44 9.72 -7.90
CA SER A 198 -13.03 8.62 -8.66
C SER A 198 -12.37 7.30 -8.30
N PRO A 199 -13.13 6.19 -8.29
CA PRO A 199 -12.55 4.87 -8.05
C PRO A 199 -11.60 4.50 -9.21
N HIS A 200 -10.44 3.96 -8.85
CA HIS A 200 -9.47 3.41 -9.79
C HIS A 200 -8.58 2.41 -9.05
N ASP A 201 -8.24 1.28 -9.68
CA ASP A 201 -7.47 0.20 -9.04
C ASP A 201 -6.09 0.62 -8.56
N GLN A 202 -5.50 1.60 -9.21
CA GLN A 202 -4.21 2.17 -8.81
C GLN A 202 -4.33 3.29 -7.77
N SER A 203 -5.54 3.72 -7.41
CA SER A 203 -5.75 4.64 -6.30
C SER A 203 -5.86 3.86 -5.01
N PHE A 204 -5.05 4.23 -4.01
CA PHE A 204 -5.06 3.56 -2.71
C PHE A 204 -4.73 4.50 -1.57
N ALA A 205 -5.18 4.15 -0.39
CA ALA A 205 -4.71 4.73 0.85
C ALA A 205 -4.57 3.64 1.93
N TYR A 206 -3.47 3.70 2.66
CA TYR A 206 -3.21 2.84 3.81
C TYR A 206 -2.99 3.70 5.05
N MET A 207 -3.66 3.33 6.13
CA MET A 207 -3.41 3.87 7.47
C MET A 207 -2.58 2.85 8.26
N CYS A 208 -1.36 3.22 8.58
CA CYS A 208 -0.46 2.42 9.41
C CYS A 208 -0.48 2.99 10.83
N ILE A 209 -1.22 2.33 11.72
CA ILE A 209 -1.48 2.77 13.08
C ILE A 209 -0.47 2.11 14.00
N SER A 210 0.29 2.91 14.76
CA SER A 210 1.17 2.44 15.83
C SER A 210 0.54 2.72 17.20
N PRO A 211 -0.14 1.72 17.83
CA PRO A 211 -0.82 1.95 19.10
C PRO A 211 0.12 2.35 20.23
N LEU A 212 1.34 1.82 20.24
CA LEU A 212 2.35 2.13 21.27
C LEU A 212 2.89 3.56 21.15
N LYS A 213 3.08 4.05 19.92
CA LYS A 213 3.60 5.39 19.66
C LYS A 213 2.49 6.44 19.53
N ARG A 214 1.24 6.00 19.42
CA ARG A 214 0.08 6.85 19.12
C ARG A 214 0.27 7.71 17.86
N HIS A 215 0.84 7.10 16.83
CA HIS A 215 1.02 7.70 15.52
C HIS A 215 0.23 6.94 14.46
N VAL A 216 -0.31 7.69 13.51
CA VAL A 216 -0.91 7.18 12.27
C VAL A 216 -0.10 7.71 11.10
N TYR A 217 0.43 6.83 10.28
CA TYR A 217 0.94 7.19 8.97
C TYR A 217 -0.14 6.93 7.94
N VAL A 218 -0.45 7.91 7.12
CA VAL A 218 -1.35 7.76 5.98
C VAL A 218 -0.53 7.82 4.72
N TRP A 219 -0.47 6.71 3.99
CA TRP A 219 0.21 6.62 2.70
C TRP A 219 -0.83 6.45 1.61
N SER A 220 -0.87 7.39 0.68
CA SER A 220 -1.86 7.40 -0.39
C SER A 220 -1.25 7.64 -1.76
N HIS A 221 -1.95 7.16 -2.77
CA HIS A 221 -1.72 7.42 -4.17
C HIS A 221 -3.07 7.68 -4.84
N SER A 222 -3.12 8.70 -5.67
CA SER A 222 -4.29 9.03 -6.49
C SER A 222 -3.93 8.89 -7.95
N TRP A 223 -4.67 8.05 -8.65
CA TRP A 223 -4.64 7.92 -10.09
C TRP A 223 -5.67 8.86 -10.72
N SER A 224 -5.32 9.53 -11.80
CA SER A 224 -6.24 10.33 -12.64
C SER A 224 -5.80 10.30 -14.07
#